data_d1b576de0c37bc685b117ff55865c906
#
_entry.id   d1b576de0c37bc685b117ff55865c906
#
_cell.length_a   1.000
_cell.length_b   1.000
_cell.length_c   1.000
_cell.angle_alpha   90.00
_cell.angle_beta   90.00
_cell.angle_gamma   90.00
#
_symmetry.space_group_name_H-M   'P 1'
#
loop_
_entity.id
_entity.type
_entity.pdbx_description
1 polymer ?
#
loop_
_entity_poly.entity_id
_entity_poly.type
_entity_poly.pdbx_seq_one_letter_code
_entity_poly.pdbx_strand_id
1 'polypeptide(L)'
;MGPDAKGESCFSHLSLREPKELEGKSVNALSGEIADFFTGSTKEERFEGSWPFCVESAGDAGLGRRAKTVAEQCFERIKGRMSRVAKLAVQGRPSLGPSRGLFVYLPTFDRAFACREAIAGGQRRMADDPQAPSRSYLKVEEAYGILGREPTAGETVVDLGAAPGGWSYSAARRGASVVAVDNGPLKGGAVHAGIAHRAEDAYKYSPAQPVDWLFCDMVDDPDKVQALLERWLADGWCRRFVVNLKFGRQDPLRILDQAQRLRERCSLFRARHLFHDREELTLVGERRA
;
A
#
# COMPACT_ATOMS: atom_id res chain seq x y z
N MET A 1 -8.71 16.68 4.08
CA MET A 1 -7.63 15.72 3.86
C MET A 1 -6.44 16.48 3.31
N GLY A 2 -5.38 16.66 4.10
CA GLY A 2 -4.15 17.25 3.59
C GLY A 2 -3.44 16.21 2.71
N PRO A 3 -3.08 16.52 1.46
CA PRO A 3 -2.19 15.67 0.71
C PRO A 3 -0.83 15.62 1.43
N ASP A 4 -0.19 14.46 1.44
CA ASP A 4 1.27 14.42 1.64
C ASP A 4 1.91 15.48 0.73
N ALA A 5 3.11 15.97 1.04
CA ALA A 5 3.80 17.01 0.28
C ALA A 5 3.89 16.75 -1.24
N LYS A 6 3.47 15.56 -1.70
CA LYS A 6 3.39 15.13 -3.11
C LYS A 6 1.97 14.83 -3.60
N GLY A 7 0.91 15.18 -2.84
CA GLY A 7 -0.49 14.93 -3.20
C GLY A 7 -0.96 13.49 -3.00
N GLU A 8 -0.24 12.68 -2.26
CA GLU A 8 -0.63 11.33 -1.88
C GLU A 8 -1.68 11.36 -0.75
N SER A 9 -2.67 10.47 -0.79
CA SER A 9 -3.71 10.32 0.24
C SER A 9 -3.58 8.98 0.94
N CYS A 10 -3.83 8.96 2.25
CA CYS A 10 -3.77 7.73 3.06
C CYS A 10 -4.74 6.65 2.55
N PHE A 11 -5.97 7.04 2.22
CA PHE A 11 -7.05 6.12 1.83
C PHE A 11 -7.20 5.94 0.32
N SER A 12 -6.54 6.77 -0.49
CA SER A 12 -6.61 6.67 -1.93
C SER A 12 -5.50 5.76 -2.45
N HIS A 13 -5.89 4.71 -3.19
CA HIS A 13 -4.93 3.84 -3.86
C HIS A 13 -4.43 4.44 -5.17
N LEU A 14 -5.25 5.27 -5.81
CA LEU A 14 -4.93 5.96 -7.04
C LEU A 14 -5.65 7.32 -7.06
N SER A 15 -4.91 8.40 -7.24
CA SER A 15 -5.45 9.76 -7.36
C SER A 15 -5.34 10.22 -8.80
N LEU A 16 -6.47 10.38 -9.47
CA LEU A 16 -6.54 10.86 -10.85
C LEU A 16 -6.28 12.37 -10.90
N ARG A 17 -5.46 12.81 -11.84
CA ARG A 17 -5.15 14.23 -12.07
C ARG A 17 -5.96 14.75 -13.23
N GLU A 18 -6.71 15.84 -13.00
CA GLU A 18 -7.54 16.52 -14.00
C GLU A 18 -8.35 15.55 -14.87
N PRO A 19 -9.16 14.67 -14.25
CA PRO A 19 -9.88 13.67 -15.01
C PRO A 19 -10.98 14.28 -15.85
N LYS A 20 -11.09 13.81 -17.09
CA LYS A 20 -12.22 14.12 -17.96
C LYS A 20 -13.35 13.13 -17.70
N GLU A 21 -14.56 13.64 -17.52
CA GLU A 21 -15.76 12.81 -17.45
C GLU A 21 -16.18 12.38 -18.86
N LEU A 22 -16.48 11.09 -19.00
CA LEU A 22 -16.91 10.44 -20.24
C LEU A 22 -18.19 9.65 -19.97
N GLU A 23 -19.11 9.63 -20.93
CA GLU A 23 -20.39 8.96 -20.80
C GLU A 23 -20.61 7.95 -21.93
N GLY A 24 -21.27 6.83 -21.59
CA GLY A 24 -21.62 5.81 -22.59
C GLY A 24 -22.57 4.75 -22.04
N LYS A 25 -23.78 4.69 -22.56
CA LYS A 25 -24.84 3.75 -22.10
C LYS A 25 -24.46 2.28 -22.32
N SER A 26 -23.64 1.96 -23.31
CA SER A 26 -23.16 0.60 -23.57
C SER A 26 -21.66 0.46 -23.34
N VAL A 27 -21.19 -0.78 -23.13
CA VAL A 27 -19.75 -1.07 -23.08
C VAL A 27 -19.04 -0.58 -24.34
N ASN A 28 -19.65 -0.78 -25.50
CA ASN A 28 -19.12 -0.37 -26.79
C ASN A 28 -18.98 1.16 -26.90
N ALA A 29 -19.99 1.92 -26.47
CA ALA A 29 -19.95 3.37 -26.48
C ALA A 29 -18.88 3.90 -25.51
N LEU A 30 -18.90 3.44 -24.24
CA LEU A 30 -17.97 3.91 -23.22
C LEU A 30 -16.51 3.57 -23.55
N SER A 31 -16.24 2.36 -24.06
CA SER A 31 -14.90 1.95 -24.50
C SER A 31 -14.43 2.76 -25.71
N GLY A 32 -15.36 3.20 -26.57
CA GLY A 32 -15.10 4.11 -27.68
C GLY A 32 -14.62 5.48 -27.19
N GLU A 33 -15.42 6.13 -26.32
CA GLU A 33 -15.10 7.43 -25.75
C GLU A 33 -13.73 7.43 -25.02
N ILE A 34 -13.44 6.37 -24.24
CA ILE A 34 -12.15 6.25 -23.55
C ILE A 34 -10.99 6.10 -24.56
N ALA A 35 -11.15 5.29 -25.61
CA ALA A 35 -10.14 5.13 -26.64
C ALA A 35 -9.94 6.43 -27.45
N ASP A 36 -11.01 7.17 -27.75
CA ASP A 36 -10.97 8.48 -28.43
C ASP A 36 -10.25 9.51 -27.57
N PHE A 37 -10.56 9.56 -26.26
CA PHE A 37 -9.84 10.40 -25.31
C PHE A 37 -8.33 10.10 -25.32
N PHE A 38 -7.94 8.83 -25.21
CA PHE A 38 -6.53 8.44 -25.19
C PHE A 38 -5.85 8.80 -26.52
N THR A 39 -6.39 8.37 -27.66
CA THR A 39 -5.78 8.62 -28.97
C THR A 39 -5.73 10.12 -29.28
N GLY A 40 -6.74 10.90 -28.87
CA GLY A 40 -6.77 12.34 -29.03
C GLY A 40 -5.71 13.06 -28.21
N SER A 41 -5.54 12.63 -26.93
CA SER A 41 -4.58 13.25 -26.00
C SER A 41 -3.12 12.82 -26.25
N THR A 42 -2.87 11.88 -27.14
CA THR A 42 -1.53 11.33 -27.44
C THR A 42 -1.05 11.57 -28.86
N LYS A 43 -1.76 12.38 -29.64
CA LYS A 43 -1.45 12.61 -31.06
C LYS A 43 -0.01 13.08 -31.32
N GLU A 44 0.52 13.91 -30.44
CA GLU A 44 1.86 14.50 -30.55
C GLU A 44 2.87 13.85 -29.57
N GLU A 45 2.42 12.84 -28.80
CA GLU A 45 3.25 12.20 -27.78
C GLU A 45 4.09 11.06 -28.36
N ARG A 46 5.38 11.07 -28.06
CA ARG A 46 6.31 9.99 -28.40
C ARG A 46 6.45 9.07 -27.20
N PHE A 47 6.07 7.81 -27.36
CA PHE A 47 6.23 6.79 -26.33
C PHE A 47 7.61 6.13 -26.45
N GLU A 48 8.47 6.36 -25.49
CA GLU A 48 9.83 5.80 -25.43
C GLU A 48 9.94 4.59 -24.49
N GLY A 49 8.91 4.32 -23.70
CA GLY A 49 8.90 3.24 -22.72
C GLY A 49 7.50 2.71 -22.41
N SER A 50 7.43 1.77 -21.48
CA SER A 50 6.16 1.21 -21.00
C SER A 50 5.30 2.28 -20.30
N TRP A 51 3.98 2.15 -20.45
CA TRP A 51 3.00 3.03 -19.81
C TRP A 51 1.87 2.22 -19.17
N PRO A 52 1.38 2.64 -17.99
CA PRO A 52 0.30 1.96 -17.29
C PRO A 52 -1.04 2.15 -17.98
N PHE A 53 -1.78 1.04 -18.14
CA PHE A 53 -3.18 1.02 -18.52
C PHE A 53 -4.00 0.46 -17.36
N CYS A 54 -4.70 1.34 -16.65
CA CYS A 54 -5.41 1.01 -15.44
C CYS A 54 -6.88 1.39 -15.56
N VAL A 55 -7.78 0.41 -15.40
CA VAL A 55 -9.23 0.62 -15.37
C VAL A 55 -9.77 0.03 -14.08
N GLU A 56 -10.41 0.85 -13.27
CA GLU A 56 -11.00 0.48 -11.99
C GLU A 56 -12.45 0.92 -11.92
N SER A 57 -13.18 0.43 -10.94
CA SER A 57 -14.58 0.77 -10.71
C SER A 57 -14.90 0.90 -9.23
N ALA A 58 -16.00 1.54 -8.91
CA ALA A 58 -16.63 1.44 -7.60
C ALA A 58 -16.96 -0.02 -7.26
N GLY A 59 -17.03 -0.32 -5.95
CA GLY A 59 -17.22 -1.69 -5.43
C GLY A 59 -18.61 -2.32 -5.66
N ASP A 60 -19.45 -1.74 -6.50
CA ASP A 60 -20.83 -2.21 -6.75
C ASP A 60 -20.89 -3.53 -7.50
N ALA A 61 -21.90 -4.34 -7.17
CA ALA A 61 -22.11 -5.64 -7.80
C ALA A 61 -22.28 -5.52 -9.32
N GLY A 62 -21.43 -6.23 -10.06
CA GLY A 62 -21.45 -6.26 -11.53
C GLY A 62 -20.64 -5.17 -12.22
N LEU A 63 -20.36 -4.03 -11.58
CA LEU A 63 -19.59 -2.94 -12.17
C LEU A 63 -18.14 -3.35 -12.46
N GLY A 64 -17.54 -4.17 -11.60
CA GLY A 64 -16.19 -4.72 -11.84
C GLY A 64 -16.10 -5.59 -13.09
N ARG A 65 -17.12 -6.40 -13.39
CA ARG A 65 -17.19 -7.17 -14.67
C ARG A 65 -17.32 -6.23 -15.87
N ARG A 66 -18.16 -5.21 -15.74
CA ARG A 66 -18.30 -4.20 -16.80
C ARG A 66 -16.99 -3.45 -17.05
N ALA A 67 -16.30 -3.01 -15.99
CA ALA A 67 -15.01 -2.33 -16.09
C ALA A 67 -13.98 -3.19 -16.83
N LYS A 68 -13.91 -4.50 -16.50
CA LYS A 68 -13.04 -5.44 -17.22
C LYS A 68 -13.37 -5.49 -18.72
N THR A 69 -14.65 -5.64 -19.09
CA THR A 69 -15.06 -5.70 -20.51
C THR A 69 -14.81 -4.37 -21.22
N VAL A 70 -15.04 -3.22 -20.54
CA VAL A 70 -14.71 -1.89 -21.07
C VAL A 70 -13.20 -1.77 -21.31
N ALA A 71 -12.37 -2.23 -20.37
CA ALA A 71 -10.92 -2.21 -20.51
C ALA A 71 -10.44 -3.04 -21.71
N GLU A 72 -10.95 -4.27 -21.86
CA GLU A 72 -10.62 -5.15 -22.98
C GLU A 72 -10.97 -4.53 -24.33
N GLN A 73 -12.20 -4.02 -24.48
CA GLN A 73 -12.64 -3.38 -25.73
C GLN A 73 -11.91 -2.07 -26.01
N CYS A 74 -11.66 -1.25 -24.98
CA CYS A 74 -10.87 -0.02 -25.11
C CYS A 74 -9.45 -0.35 -25.60
N PHE A 75 -8.81 -1.35 -25.00
CA PHE A 75 -7.46 -1.76 -25.38
C PHE A 75 -7.38 -2.25 -26.82
N GLU A 76 -8.33 -3.08 -27.28
CA GLU A 76 -8.37 -3.53 -28.69
C GLU A 76 -8.59 -2.37 -29.67
N ARG A 77 -9.38 -1.33 -29.30
CA ARG A 77 -9.53 -0.12 -30.12
C ARG A 77 -8.22 0.68 -30.19
N ILE A 78 -7.53 0.86 -29.05
CA ILE A 78 -6.21 1.54 -29.00
C ILE A 78 -5.21 0.75 -29.85
N LYS A 79 -5.18 -0.58 -29.73
CA LYS A 79 -4.30 -1.45 -30.51
C LYS A 79 -4.56 -1.37 -32.03
N GLY A 80 -5.82 -1.28 -32.45
CA GLY A 80 -6.18 -1.10 -33.85
C GLY A 80 -5.72 0.24 -34.43
N ARG A 81 -5.68 1.31 -33.61
CA ARG A 81 -5.30 2.66 -34.06
C ARG A 81 -3.81 2.97 -33.88
N MET A 82 -3.21 2.43 -32.81
CA MET A 82 -1.85 2.77 -32.35
C MET A 82 -1.10 1.50 -31.90
N SER A 83 -0.93 0.52 -32.79
CA SER A 83 -0.42 -0.81 -32.44
C SER A 83 0.97 -0.80 -31.77
N ARG A 84 1.86 0.13 -32.15
CA ARG A 84 3.19 0.29 -31.52
C ARG A 84 3.06 0.80 -30.09
N VAL A 85 2.19 1.77 -29.83
CA VAL A 85 1.95 2.30 -28.49
C VAL A 85 1.28 1.25 -27.60
N ALA A 86 0.29 0.51 -28.12
CA ALA A 86 -0.39 -0.55 -27.36
C ALA A 86 0.55 -1.65 -26.89
N LYS A 87 1.62 -1.98 -27.66
CA LYS A 87 2.63 -2.98 -27.24
C LYS A 87 3.42 -2.57 -26.01
N LEU A 88 3.48 -1.28 -25.68
CA LEU A 88 4.18 -0.73 -24.51
C LEU A 88 3.28 -0.65 -23.29
N ALA A 89 1.99 -0.94 -23.41
CA ALA A 89 1.05 -0.87 -22.30
C ALA A 89 1.31 -1.98 -21.27
N VAL A 90 1.35 -1.60 -20.01
CA VAL A 90 1.40 -2.51 -18.86
C VAL A 90 0.07 -2.43 -18.13
N GLN A 91 -0.64 -3.55 -18.08
CA GLN A 91 -1.95 -3.64 -17.44
C GLN A 91 -1.84 -3.51 -15.91
N GLY A 92 -2.72 -2.72 -15.30
CA GLY A 92 -2.87 -2.59 -13.87
C GLY A 92 -2.34 -1.28 -13.29
N ARG A 93 -2.31 -1.24 -11.96
CA ARG A 93 -1.84 -0.06 -11.22
C ARG A 93 -0.33 0.13 -11.37
N PRO A 94 0.14 1.37 -11.50
CA PRO A 94 1.56 1.66 -11.47
C PRO A 94 2.13 1.49 -10.05
N SER A 95 3.45 1.52 -9.95
CA SER A 95 4.18 1.60 -8.70
C SER A 95 3.90 2.91 -7.96
N LEU A 96 4.33 3.00 -6.70
CA LEU A 96 4.22 4.20 -5.87
C LEU A 96 4.73 5.46 -6.59
N GLY A 97 3.92 6.50 -6.58
CA GLY A 97 4.27 7.83 -7.08
C GLY A 97 3.52 8.27 -8.36
N PRO A 98 3.95 9.37 -8.95
CA PRO A 98 3.34 9.90 -10.17
C PRO A 98 3.62 9.00 -11.37
N SER A 99 2.63 8.83 -12.21
CA SER A 99 2.70 8.03 -13.43
C SER A 99 1.88 8.66 -14.54
N ARG A 100 2.36 8.49 -15.79
CA ARG A 100 1.69 8.94 -17.01
C ARG A 100 1.28 7.74 -17.86
N GLY A 101 -0.01 7.65 -18.22
CA GLY A 101 -0.57 6.51 -18.94
C GLY A 101 -2.01 6.72 -19.36
N LEU A 102 -2.85 5.73 -19.19
CA LEU A 102 -4.30 5.83 -19.25
C LEU A 102 -4.89 5.27 -17.96
N PHE A 103 -5.52 6.13 -17.20
CA PHE A 103 -6.18 5.82 -15.95
C PHE A 103 -7.67 6.09 -16.08
N VAL A 104 -8.47 5.10 -15.76
CA VAL A 104 -9.93 5.15 -15.90
C VAL A 104 -10.59 4.64 -14.63
N TYR A 105 -11.58 5.38 -14.14
CA TYR A 105 -12.40 4.98 -13.01
C TYR A 105 -13.88 5.04 -13.40
N LEU A 106 -14.60 3.94 -13.23
CA LEU A 106 -16.04 3.85 -13.46
C LEU A 106 -16.78 4.00 -12.13
N PRO A 107 -17.41 5.15 -11.83
CA PRO A 107 -18.29 5.31 -10.67
C PRO A 107 -19.64 4.61 -10.86
N THR A 108 -20.13 4.53 -12.09
CA THR A 108 -21.42 3.93 -12.48
C THR A 108 -21.29 3.14 -13.78
N PHE A 109 -22.37 2.50 -14.22
CA PHE A 109 -22.40 1.69 -15.45
C PHE A 109 -22.22 2.50 -16.73
N ASP A 110 -22.57 3.78 -16.75
CA ASP A 110 -22.63 4.64 -17.91
C ASP A 110 -21.65 5.81 -17.89
N ARG A 111 -20.90 5.97 -16.80
CA ARG A 111 -19.94 7.07 -16.62
C ARG A 111 -18.54 6.56 -16.31
N ALA A 112 -17.54 7.26 -16.81
CA ALA A 112 -16.13 7.04 -16.49
C ALA A 112 -15.40 8.36 -16.31
N PHE A 113 -14.41 8.39 -15.41
CA PHE A 113 -13.42 9.45 -15.33
C PHE A 113 -12.11 8.93 -15.93
N ALA A 114 -11.59 9.61 -16.94
CA ALA A 114 -10.35 9.22 -17.61
C ALA A 114 -9.32 10.35 -17.55
N CYS A 115 -8.06 9.99 -17.28
CA CYS A 115 -6.95 10.93 -17.28
C CYS A 115 -5.65 10.31 -17.79
N ARG A 116 -4.67 11.18 -18.07
CA ARG A 116 -3.35 10.77 -18.52
C ARG A 116 -2.34 10.68 -17.38
N GLU A 117 -2.62 11.32 -16.26
CA GLU A 117 -1.73 11.40 -15.11
C GLU A 117 -2.44 10.99 -13.83
N ALA A 118 -1.77 10.15 -13.04
CA ALA A 118 -2.26 9.75 -11.74
C ALA A 118 -1.09 9.61 -10.75
N ILE A 119 -1.44 9.64 -9.45
CA ILE A 119 -0.50 9.33 -8.36
C ILE A 119 -0.97 8.05 -7.71
N ALA A 120 -0.13 7.02 -7.74
CA ALA A 120 -0.38 5.76 -7.05
C ALA A 120 0.17 5.81 -5.62
N GLY A 121 -0.63 5.34 -4.66
CA GLY A 121 -0.26 5.26 -3.25
C GLY A 121 0.64 4.08 -2.90
N GLY A 122 0.88 3.17 -3.84
CA GLY A 122 1.72 1.98 -3.67
C GLY A 122 0.98 0.74 -3.15
N GLN A 123 -0.30 0.87 -2.78
CA GLN A 123 -1.11 -0.25 -2.29
C GLN A 123 -1.33 -1.29 -3.40
N ARG A 124 -1.11 -2.55 -3.06
CA ARG A 124 -1.26 -3.65 -4.00
C ARG A 124 -1.62 -4.96 -3.31
N ARG A 125 -2.31 -5.83 -4.03
CA ARG A 125 -2.55 -7.19 -3.56
C ARG A 125 -1.23 -7.97 -3.53
N MET A 126 -0.94 -8.60 -2.39
CA MET A 126 0.21 -9.49 -2.22
C MET A 126 -0.18 -10.94 -2.50
N ALA A 127 0.79 -11.74 -2.94
CA ALA A 127 0.62 -13.18 -3.12
C ALA A 127 0.54 -13.88 -1.76
N ASP A 128 -0.31 -14.90 -1.66
CA ASP A 128 -0.44 -15.70 -0.46
C ASP A 128 0.72 -16.69 -0.32
N ASP A 129 1.12 -16.96 0.93
CA ASP A 129 2.15 -17.93 1.28
C ASP A 129 1.57 -18.90 2.31
N PRO A 130 1.40 -20.19 1.94
CA PRO A 130 0.82 -21.18 2.83
C PRO A 130 1.68 -21.51 4.07
N GLN A 131 2.96 -21.15 4.08
CA GLN A 131 3.85 -21.35 5.24
C GLN A 131 3.70 -20.23 6.28
N ALA A 132 3.12 -19.08 5.91
CA ALA A 132 2.92 -17.98 6.83
C ALA A 132 1.93 -18.36 7.95
N PRO A 133 2.24 -18.05 9.23
CA PRO A 133 1.40 -18.42 10.37
C PRO A 133 0.04 -17.71 10.40
N SER A 134 -0.10 -16.61 9.69
CA SER A 134 -1.34 -15.85 9.54
C SER A 134 -1.31 -14.97 8.30
N ARG A 135 -2.48 -14.60 7.79
CA ARG A 135 -2.59 -13.67 6.64
C ARG A 135 -2.18 -12.22 6.96
N SER A 136 -1.95 -11.89 8.25
CA SER A 136 -1.48 -10.54 8.62
C SER A 136 -0.13 -10.20 8.00
N TYR A 137 0.70 -11.20 7.66
CA TYR A 137 1.98 -10.97 6.99
C TYR A 137 1.84 -10.24 5.64
N LEU A 138 0.70 -10.35 4.97
CA LEU A 138 0.44 -9.65 3.70
C LEU A 138 0.53 -8.12 3.86
N LYS A 139 0.19 -7.59 5.03
CA LYS A 139 0.28 -6.15 5.33
C LYS A 139 1.72 -5.68 5.36
N VAL A 140 2.60 -6.38 6.08
CA VAL A 140 4.01 -5.98 6.17
C VAL A 140 4.73 -6.17 4.83
N GLU A 141 4.37 -7.21 4.05
CA GLU A 141 4.87 -7.41 2.69
C GLU A 141 4.48 -6.25 1.76
N GLU A 142 3.25 -5.77 1.85
CA GLU A 142 2.77 -4.61 1.11
C GLU A 142 3.47 -3.32 1.58
N ALA A 143 3.64 -3.16 2.90
CA ALA A 143 4.29 -2.02 3.52
C ALA A 143 5.75 -1.84 3.06
N TYR A 144 6.47 -2.92 2.81
CA TYR A 144 7.83 -2.85 2.23
C TYR A 144 7.85 -2.14 0.87
N GLY A 145 6.88 -2.44 0.02
CA GLY A 145 6.74 -1.76 -1.29
C GLY A 145 6.47 -0.25 -1.15
N ILE A 146 5.71 0.15 -0.13
CA ILE A 146 5.42 1.55 0.17
C ILE A 146 6.66 2.25 0.76
N LEU A 147 7.39 1.58 1.65
CA LEU A 147 8.64 2.13 2.20
C LEU A 147 9.77 2.17 1.15
N GLY A 148 9.73 1.28 0.14
CA GLY A 148 10.77 1.07 -0.84
C GLY A 148 11.97 0.26 -0.30
N ARG A 149 11.76 -0.41 0.83
CA ARG A 149 12.75 -1.25 1.53
C ARG A 149 12.07 -2.40 2.25
N GLU A 150 12.83 -3.48 2.40
CA GLU A 150 12.48 -4.65 3.21
C GLU A 150 13.66 -5.07 4.10
N PRO A 151 13.44 -5.83 5.17
CA PRO A 151 14.53 -6.39 5.97
C PRO A 151 15.45 -7.26 5.13
N THR A 152 16.73 -7.25 5.45
CA THR A 152 17.77 -8.03 4.77
C THR A 152 18.59 -8.85 5.77
N ALA A 153 19.36 -9.79 5.24
CA ALA A 153 20.25 -10.61 6.07
C ALA A 153 21.22 -9.74 6.90
N GLY A 154 21.31 -10.05 8.19
CA GLY A 154 22.13 -9.32 9.15
C GLY A 154 21.43 -8.12 9.82
N GLU A 155 20.26 -7.70 9.34
CA GLU A 155 19.46 -6.68 10.03
C GLU A 155 18.69 -7.29 11.23
N THR A 156 18.38 -6.42 12.19
CA THR A 156 17.66 -6.78 13.42
C THR A 156 16.25 -6.20 13.40
N VAL A 157 15.30 -7.00 13.84
CA VAL A 157 13.87 -6.65 13.88
C VAL A 157 13.31 -6.90 15.27
N VAL A 158 12.53 -5.99 15.80
CA VAL A 158 11.64 -6.23 16.94
C VAL A 158 10.20 -6.17 16.43
N ASP A 159 9.43 -7.23 16.72
CA ASP A 159 8.01 -7.35 16.36
C ASP A 159 7.18 -7.35 17.65
N LEU A 160 6.45 -6.26 17.89
CA LEU A 160 5.61 -6.05 19.07
C LEU A 160 4.17 -6.47 18.78
N GLY A 161 3.62 -7.35 19.64
CA GLY A 161 2.34 -8.00 19.38
C GLY A 161 2.46 -9.07 18.31
N ALA A 162 3.56 -9.82 18.34
CA ALA A 162 4.00 -10.70 17.25
C ALA A 162 3.07 -11.90 16.98
N ALA A 163 2.38 -12.46 17.99
CA ALA A 163 1.61 -13.69 17.83
C ALA A 163 0.48 -13.56 16.79
N PRO A 164 0.31 -14.55 15.92
CA PRO A 164 0.99 -15.85 15.81
C PRO A 164 2.33 -15.82 15.04
N GLY A 165 2.87 -14.65 14.65
CA GLY A 165 4.21 -14.50 14.09
C GLY A 165 4.26 -14.18 12.59
N GLY A 166 3.19 -13.66 12.00
CA GLY A 166 3.13 -13.38 10.56
C GLY A 166 4.19 -12.37 10.11
N TRP A 167 4.36 -11.29 10.84
CA TRP A 167 5.34 -10.25 10.52
C TRP A 167 6.77 -10.71 10.83
N SER A 168 6.95 -11.38 11.97
CA SER A 168 8.23 -12.04 12.32
C SER A 168 8.69 -13.01 11.24
N TYR A 169 7.79 -13.88 10.75
CA TYR A 169 8.05 -14.80 9.66
C TYR A 169 8.52 -14.08 8.39
N SER A 170 7.83 -13.01 8.01
CA SER A 170 8.17 -12.21 6.84
C SER A 170 9.61 -11.68 6.89
N ALA A 171 10.07 -11.19 8.05
CA ALA A 171 11.43 -10.70 8.22
C ALA A 171 12.46 -11.85 8.26
N ALA A 172 12.19 -12.91 9.04
CA ALA A 172 13.12 -14.02 9.22
C ALA A 172 13.41 -14.78 7.93
N ARG A 173 12.41 -14.98 7.06
CA ARG A 173 12.63 -15.63 5.75
C ARG A 173 13.57 -14.83 4.82
N ARG A 174 13.80 -13.54 5.11
CA ARG A 174 14.76 -12.66 4.42
C ARG A 174 16.14 -12.65 5.04
N GLY A 175 16.32 -13.46 6.13
CA GLY A 175 17.58 -13.59 6.83
C GLY A 175 17.81 -12.56 7.94
N ALA A 176 16.80 -11.76 8.29
CA ALA A 176 16.87 -10.87 9.45
C ALA A 176 16.75 -11.65 10.76
N SER A 177 17.40 -11.16 11.82
CA SER A 177 17.26 -11.67 13.18
C SER A 177 16.10 -10.98 13.87
N VAL A 178 15.11 -11.73 14.36
CA VAL A 178 13.86 -11.19 14.89
C VAL A 178 13.73 -11.48 16.38
N VAL A 179 13.38 -10.46 17.17
CA VAL A 179 12.84 -10.60 18.52
C VAL A 179 11.33 -10.38 18.45
N ALA A 180 10.58 -11.46 18.62
CA ALA A 180 9.12 -11.46 18.61
C ALA A 180 8.60 -11.34 20.06
N VAL A 181 7.94 -10.22 20.36
CA VAL A 181 7.44 -9.90 21.73
C VAL A 181 5.93 -10.04 21.76
N ASP A 182 5.45 -11.05 22.46
CA ASP A 182 4.02 -11.32 22.66
C ASP A 182 3.83 -12.36 23.77
N ASN A 183 2.74 -12.24 24.56
CA ASN A 183 2.36 -13.25 25.53
C ASN A 183 1.79 -14.52 24.90
N GLY A 184 1.28 -14.43 23.67
CA GLY A 184 0.76 -15.56 22.89
C GLY A 184 1.86 -16.34 22.18
N PRO A 185 1.62 -17.63 21.83
CA PRO A 185 2.60 -18.48 21.18
C PRO A 185 2.76 -18.15 19.69
N LEU A 186 3.98 -18.27 19.18
CA LEU A 186 4.26 -18.28 17.75
C LEU A 186 3.81 -19.61 17.12
N LYS A 187 3.46 -19.59 15.82
CA LYS A 187 2.93 -20.75 15.08
C LYS A 187 3.60 -20.88 13.70
N GLY A 188 3.48 -22.10 13.13
CA GLY A 188 3.87 -22.37 11.75
C GLY A 188 5.29 -21.90 11.42
N GLY A 189 5.48 -21.22 10.31
CA GLY A 189 6.77 -20.71 9.85
C GLY A 189 7.45 -19.69 10.77
N ALA A 190 6.76 -19.16 11.79
CA ALA A 190 7.38 -18.31 12.80
C ALA A 190 8.09 -19.10 13.93
N VAL A 191 7.95 -20.42 13.97
CA VAL A 191 8.80 -21.29 14.78
C VAL A 191 10.08 -21.55 14.00
N HIS A 192 11.02 -20.61 14.07
CA HIS A 192 12.21 -20.54 13.21
C HIS A 192 13.45 -20.11 14.02
N ALA A 193 14.64 -20.65 13.68
CA ALA A 193 15.88 -20.35 14.40
C ALA A 193 16.28 -18.86 14.41
N GLY A 194 15.86 -18.10 13.39
CA GLY A 194 16.08 -16.66 13.31
C GLY A 194 15.10 -15.80 14.12
N ILE A 195 14.16 -16.43 14.88
CA ILE A 195 13.14 -15.71 15.66
C ILE A 195 13.27 -16.11 17.14
N ALA A 196 13.63 -15.15 17.97
CA ALA A 196 13.66 -15.30 19.42
C ALA A 196 12.33 -14.79 20.01
N HIS A 197 11.52 -15.68 20.57
CA HIS A 197 10.26 -15.31 21.21
C HIS A 197 10.50 -14.84 22.64
N ARG A 198 9.87 -13.71 23.01
CA ARG A 198 9.84 -13.13 24.34
C ARG A 198 8.39 -13.01 24.80
N ALA A 199 8.03 -13.81 25.82
CA ALA A 199 6.71 -13.74 26.47
C ALA A 199 6.70 -12.57 27.45
N GLU A 200 6.58 -11.36 26.92
CA GLU A 200 6.67 -10.10 27.66
C GLU A 200 5.58 -9.13 27.18
N ASP A 201 5.29 -8.12 28.01
CA ASP A 201 4.41 -7.01 27.67
C ASP A 201 5.10 -6.09 26.65
N ALA A 202 4.57 -6.00 25.44
CA ALA A 202 5.11 -5.19 24.37
C ALA A 202 5.27 -3.70 24.73
N TYR A 203 4.40 -3.17 25.59
CA TYR A 203 4.49 -1.77 26.06
C TYR A 203 5.65 -1.53 27.03
N LYS A 204 6.12 -2.58 27.71
CA LYS A 204 7.24 -2.49 28.67
C LYS A 204 8.57 -2.89 28.05
N TYR A 205 8.52 -3.53 26.90
CA TYR A 205 9.73 -3.96 26.20
C TYR A 205 10.57 -2.77 25.72
N SER A 206 11.88 -2.89 25.91
CA SER A 206 12.90 -2.01 25.35
C SER A 206 14.08 -2.85 24.85
N PRO A 207 14.62 -2.56 23.65
CA PRO A 207 15.75 -3.31 23.13
C PRO A 207 17.03 -2.91 23.85
N ALA A 208 17.95 -3.87 24.08
CA ALA A 208 19.25 -3.61 24.69
C ALA A 208 20.17 -2.74 23.80
N GLN A 209 19.96 -2.75 22.50
CA GLN A 209 20.64 -1.95 21.50
C GLN A 209 19.61 -1.48 20.45
N PRO A 210 19.83 -0.34 19.79
CA PRO A 210 18.99 0.08 18.68
C PRO A 210 18.90 -1.00 17.60
N VAL A 211 17.69 -1.18 17.04
CA VAL A 211 17.41 -2.16 15.99
C VAL A 211 17.17 -1.50 14.63
N ASP A 212 17.31 -2.27 13.55
CA ASP A 212 17.06 -1.75 12.21
C ASP A 212 15.57 -1.52 11.96
N TRP A 213 14.71 -2.39 12.54
CA TRP A 213 13.27 -2.36 12.29
C TRP A 213 12.44 -2.55 13.55
N LEU A 214 11.40 -1.73 13.68
CA LEU A 214 10.28 -1.95 14.58
C LEU A 214 9.06 -2.38 13.76
N PHE A 215 8.46 -3.51 14.12
CA PHE A 215 7.16 -3.95 13.65
C PHE A 215 6.15 -3.92 14.79
N CYS A 216 4.89 -3.58 14.48
CA CYS A 216 3.81 -3.60 15.46
C CYS A 216 2.45 -3.77 14.77
N ASP A 217 1.77 -4.92 15.03
CA ASP A 217 0.40 -5.21 14.56
C ASP A 217 -0.53 -5.52 15.76
N MET A 218 -0.34 -4.83 16.89
CA MET A 218 -1.13 -5.03 18.09
C MET A 218 -2.60 -4.62 17.89
N VAL A 219 -3.50 -5.40 18.52
CA VAL A 219 -4.93 -5.04 18.62
C VAL A 219 -5.14 -4.27 19.92
N ASP A 220 -4.94 -2.97 19.88
CA ASP A 220 -5.13 -2.06 21.03
C ASP A 220 -5.58 -0.68 20.56
N ASP A 221 -5.83 0.22 21.50
CA ASP A 221 -6.15 1.62 21.25
C ASP A 221 -5.06 2.28 20.39
N PRO A 222 -5.41 2.88 19.23
CA PRO A 222 -4.45 3.49 18.32
C PRO A 222 -3.65 4.63 18.96
N ASP A 223 -4.21 5.36 19.95
CA ASP A 223 -3.50 6.42 20.65
C ASP A 223 -2.35 5.86 21.48
N LYS A 224 -2.56 4.69 22.14
CA LYS A 224 -1.49 4.00 22.88
C LYS A 224 -0.40 3.47 21.96
N VAL A 225 -0.77 2.91 20.81
CA VAL A 225 0.20 2.40 19.82
C VAL A 225 0.99 3.56 19.21
N GLN A 226 0.37 4.71 18.95
CA GLN A 226 1.08 5.92 18.50
C GLN A 226 2.06 6.42 19.56
N ALA A 227 1.65 6.48 20.84
CA ALA A 227 2.53 6.88 21.93
C ALA A 227 3.72 5.91 22.09
N LEU A 228 3.50 4.61 21.88
CA LEU A 228 4.57 3.61 21.86
C LEU A 228 5.56 3.89 20.73
N LEU A 229 5.09 4.11 19.49
CA LEU A 229 5.94 4.46 18.36
C LEU A 229 6.70 5.76 18.62
N GLU A 230 6.05 6.79 19.16
CA GLU A 230 6.70 8.06 19.48
C GLU A 230 7.86 7.88 20.45
N ARG A 231 7.68 7.06 21.51
CA ARG A 231 8.76 6.71 22.43
C ARG A 231 9.92 6.01 21.72
N TRP A 232 9.65 5.00 20.88
CA TRP A 232 10.68 4.29 20.13
C TRP A 232 11.51 5.21 19.24
N LEU A 233 10.84 6.18 18.60
CA LEU A 233 11.51 7.19 17.76
C LEU A 233 12.31 8.20 18.60
N ALA A 234 11.77 8.65 19.73
CA ALA A 234 12.42 9.61 20.62
C ALA A 234 13.69 9.02 21.26
N ASP A 235 13.61 7.77 21.73
CA ASP A 235 14.73 7.07 22.37
C ASP A 235 15.73 6.49 21.36
N GLY A 236 15.44 6.61 20.06
CA GLY A 236 16.33 6.13 19.00
C GLY A 236 16.43 4.61 18.90
N TRP A 237 15.42 3.88 19.40
CA TRP A 237 15.46 2.42 19.49
C TRP A 237 15.25 1.70 18.15
N CYS A 238 14.70 2.37 17.13
CA CYS A 238 14.61 1.79 15.80
C CYS A 238 15.04 2.79 14.70
N ARG A 239 15.53 2.25 13.60
CA ARG A 239 15.87 3.03 12.41
C ARG A 239 14.66 3.17 11.49
N ARG A 240 13.92 2.08 11.27
CA ARG A 240 12.74 1.99 10.41
C ARG A 240 11.58 1.36 11.15
N PHE A 241 10.38 1.63 10.69
CA PHE A 241 9.20 1.04 11.31
C PHE A 241 8.10 0.72 10.30
N VAL A 242 7.33 -0.30 10.64
CA VAL A 242 6.00 -0.62 10.09
C VAL A 242 5.08 -0.83 11.29
N VAL A 243 4.08 0.05 11.43
CA VAL A 243 3.16 0.03 12.58
C VAL A 243 1.74 0.13 12.08
N ASN A 244 0.89 -0.81 12.49
CA ASN A 244 -0.51 -0.84 12.16
C ASN A 244 -1.35 -0.22 13.29
N LEU A 245 -2.22 0.73 12.96
CA LEU A 245 -3.13 1.39 13.88
C LEU A 245 -4.55 0.95 13.62
N LYS A 246 -5.13 0.21 14.54
CA LYS A 246 -6.51 -0.30 14.43
C LYS A 246 -7.49 0.75 14.94
N PHE A 247 -8.28 1.34 14.04
CA PHE A 247 -9.22 2.37 14.42
C PHE A 247 -10.60 1.81 14.82
N GLY A 248 -11.00 0.62 14.33
CA GLY A 248 -12.30 0.04 14.66
C GLY A 248 -13.45 1.04 14.43
N ARG A 249 -14.11 1.45 15.52
CA ARG A 249 -15.22 2.44 15.48
C ARG A 249 -14.77 3.88 15.67
N GLN A 250 -13.50 4.15 15.89
CA GLN A 250 -12.96 5.50 16.05
C GLN A 250 -12.85 6.19 14.69
N ASP A 251 -12.85 7.53 14.70
CA ASP A 251 -12.66 8.32 13.48
C ASP A 251 -11.24 8.14 12.90
N PRO A 252 -11.08 7.51 11.73
CA PRO A 252 -9.78 7.29 11.13
C PRO A 252 -9.05 8.58 10.72
N LEU A 253 -9.80 9.68 10.49
CA LEU A 253 -9.19 10.97 10.14
C LEU A 253 -8.53 11.60 11.35
N ARG A 254 -9.16 11.50 12.54
CA ARG A 254 -8.54 11.94 13.80
C ARG A 254 -7.23 11.20 14.07
N ILE A 255 -7.25 9.88 13.91
CA ILE A 255 -6.07 9.03 14.13
C ILE A 255 -4.95 9.40 13.15
N LEU A 256 -5.31 9.62 11.89
CA LEU A 256 -4.36 10.05 10.85
C LEU A 256 -3.74 11.41 11.18
N ASP A 257 -4.53 12.40 11.60
CA ASP A 257 -4.05 13.73 11.96
C ASP A 257 -3.08 13.69 13.16
N GLN A 258 -3.39 12.87 14.15
CA GLN A 258 -2.49 12.65 15.29
C GLN A 258 -1.18 12.00 14.83
N ALA A 259 -1.24 10.99 13.97
CA ALA A 259 -0.06 10.31 13.44
C ALA A 259 0.86 11.23 12.60
N GLN A 260 0.30 12.30 11.98
CA GLN A 260 1.12 13.26 11.23
C GLN A 260 2.20 13.96 12.09
N ARG A 261 1.98 14.09 13.41
CA ARG A 261 2.98 14.67 14.34
C ARG A 261 4.29 13.88 14.35
N LEU A 262 4.24 12.57 14.12
CA LEU A 262 5.41 11.71 14.06
C LEU A 262 6.33 12.04 12.87
N ARG A 263 5.82 12.73 11.85
CA ARG A 263 6.56 13.15 10.66
C ARG A 263 7.78 14.01 11.00
N GLU A 264 7.71 14.83 12.05
CA GLU A 264 8.81 15.68 12.48
C GLU A 264 10.04 14.87 12.93
N ARG A 265 9.82 13.66 13.44
CA ARG A 265 10.88 12.74 13.88
C ARG A 265 11.42 11.83 12.77
N CYS A 266 10.87 11.94 11.56
CA CYS A 266 11.16 11.03 10.46
C CYS A 266 11.85 11.76 9.28
N SER A 267 12.76 11.07 8.63
CA SER A 267 13.29 11.45 7.31
C SER A 267 12.36 11.00 6.19
N LEU A 268 11.63 9.91 6.42
CA LEU A 268 10.54 9.41 5.59
C LEU A 268 9.37 8.97 6.48
N PHE A 269 8.16 9.42 6.15
CA PHE A 269 6.93 9.02 6.83
C PHE A 269 5.78 8.92 5.83
N ARG A 270 5.10 7.78 5.83
CA ARG A 270 3.86 7.57 5.07
C ARG A 270 2.83 6.86 5.93
N ALA A 271 1.59 7.29 5.80
CA ALA A 271 0.42 6.61 6.35
C ALA A 271 -0.41 6.10 5.18
N ARG A 272 -0.80 4.82 5.20
CA ARG A 272 -1.62 4.20 4.15
C ARG A 272 -2.67 3.28 4.75
N HIS A 273 -3.85 3.31 4.16
CA HIS A 273 -4.79 2.21 4.25
C HIS A 273 -4.39 1.20 3.18
N LEU A 274 -3.77 0.09 3.59
CA LEU A 274 -3.25 -0.92 2.68
C LEU A 274 -4.38 -1.69 1.96
N PHE A 275 -4.07 -2.38 0.87
CA PHE A 275 -5.00 -3.31 0.24
C PHE A 275 -5.43 -4.43 1.21
N HIS A 276 -4.52 -4.83 2.11
CA HIS A 276 -4.75 -5.87 3.10
C HIS A 276 -5.22 -5.36 4.47
N ASP A 277 -5.36 -4.05 4.65
CA ASP A 277 -5.98 -3.45 5.84
C ASP A 277 -7.52 -3.59 5.80
N ARG A 278 -8.13 -3.57 6.98
CA ARG A 278 -9.59 -3.53 7.17
C ARG A 278 -9.98 -2.21 7.83
N GLU A 279 -10.14 -2.21 9.16
CA GLU A 279 -10.43 -1.03 9.98
C GLU A 279 -9.13 -0.52 10.64
N GLU A 280 -8.13 -0.24 9.81
CA GLU A 280 -6.77 0.06 10.27
C GLU A 280 -6.00 0.95 9.28
N LEU A 281 -4.96 1.61 9.78
CA LEU A 281 -3.98 2.35 8.99
C LEU A 281 -2.60 1.74 9.25
N THR A 282 -1.79 1.66 8.22
CA THR A 282 -0.38 1.28 8.36
C THR A 282 0.53 2.50 8.20
N LEU A 283 1.34 2.74 9.23
CA LEU A 283 2.40 3.75 9.24
C LEU A 283 3.71 3.08 8.85
N VAL A 284 4.42 3.67 7.90
CA VAL A 284 5.77 3.25 7.52
C VAL A 284 6.72 4.45 7.52
N GLY A 285 7.94 4.25 7.95
CA GLY A 285 8.89 5.35 7.94
C GLY A 285 10.31 4.99 8.33
N GLU A 286 11.16 6.00 8.21
CA GLU A 286 12.54 6.00 8.70
C GLU A 286 12.71 7.14 9.69
N ARG A 287 13.30 6.84 10.85
CA ARG A 287 13.64 7.85 11.86
C ARG A 287 14.69 8.83 11.29
N ARG A 288 14.55 10.09 11.63
CA ARG A 288 15.61 11.10 11.40
C ARG A 288 16.80 10.78 12.29
N ALA A 289 18.00 10.83 11.72
CA ALA A 289 19.24 10.62 12.44
C ALA A 289 19.46 11.65 13.55
#